data_bbf0e6d363a8283a7cd6fdba5f13d3ec
#
_entry.id   bbf0e6d363a8283a7cd6fdba5f13d3ec
#
_cell.length_a   1.000
_cell.length_b   1.000
_cell.length_c   1.000
_cell.angle_alpha   90.00
_cell.angle_beta   90.00
_cell.angle_gamma   90.00
#
_symmetry.space_group_name_H-M   'P 1'
#
loop_
_entity.id
_entity.type
_entity.pdbx_description
1 polymer ?
#
loop_
_entity_poly.entity_id
_entity_poly.type
_entity_poly.pdbx_seq_one_letter_code
_entity_poly.pdbx_strand_id
1 'polypeptide(L)'
;VFLADAVVELIAERIEGREVVARVRRAGQISDRKGVHLPDSNLTFDLPTPQDREHIALARELGVDMLGISFVSRAEEVDRIRDLAPDLILVAKIERRVAVENLRSILEAADGLMVARGDLGVEMRLE
;
A
#
# COMPACT_ATOMS: atom_id res chain seq x y z
N VAL A 1 13.40 -5.27 -6.92
CA VAL A 1 12.12 -5.94 -6.76
C VAL A 1 12.21 -6.89 -5.58
N PHE A 2 11.25 -6.81 -4.67
CA PHE A 2 11.14 -7.76 -3.57
C PHE A 2 9.85 -8.57 -3.69
N LEU A 3 9.93 -9.87 -3.40
CA LEU A 3 8.80 -10.79 -3.39
C LEU A 3 8.65 -11.41 -2.00
N ALA A 4 7.41 -11.69 -1.60
CA ALA A 4 7.07 -12.37 -0.35
C ALA A 4 7.74 -11.67 0.87
N ASP A 5 7.42 -10.41 1.10
CA ASP A 5 7.92 -9.59 2.21
C ASP A 5 9.47 -9.55 2.28
N ALA A 6 10.08 -9.39 1.11
CA ALA A 6 11.51 -9.37 0.89
C ALA A 6 12.25 -10.70 1.15
N VAL A 7 11.56 -11.84 1.19
CA VAL A 7 12.19 -13.16 1.23
C VAL A 7 13.04 -13.39 -0.02
N VAL A 8 12.53 -12.99 -1.20
CA VAL A 8 13.25 -13.04 -2.47
C VAL A 8 13.56 -11.63 -2.95
N GLU A 9 14.81 -11.41 -3.37
CA GLU A 9 15.26 -10.14 -3.95
C GLU A 9 15.72 -10.36 -5.39
N LEU A 10 15.17 -9.53 -6.29
CA LEU A 10 15.49 -9.56 -7.72
C LEU A 10 16.03 -8.20 -8.15
N ILE A 11 17.00 -8.23 -9.08
CA ILE A 11 17.48 -7.04 -9.78
C ILE A 11 16.92 -7.10 -11.20
N ALA A 12 16.10 -6.11 -11.57
CA ALA A 12 15.63 -5.97 -12.94
C ALA A 12 16.82 -5.64 -13.84
N GLU A 13 17.01 -6.40 -14.92
CA GLU A 13 18.12 -6.22 -15.85
C GLU A 13 17.65 -5.61 -17.18
N ARG A 14 16.49 -6.03 -17.68
CA ARG A 14 15.93 -5.51 -18.93
C ARG A 14 14.42 -5.75 -19.02
N ILE A 15 13.79 -5.00 -19.91
CA ILE A 15 12.37 -5.13 -20.24
C ILE A 15 12.26 -5.70 -21.64
N GLU A 16 11.49 -6.77 -21.80
CA GLU A 16 11.19 -7.42 -23.07
C GLU A 16 9.67 -7.40 -23.30
N GLY A 17 9.20 -6.40 -24.06
CA GLY A 17 7.78 -6.19 -24.28
C GLY A 17 7.04 -5.89 -22.98
N ARG A 18 6.25 -6.84 -22.48
CA ARG A 18 5.51 -6.72 -21.20
C ARG A 18 6.14 -7.49 -20.05
N GLU A 19 7.29 -8.08 -20.28
CA GLU A 19 8.01 -8.90 -19.30
C GLU A 19 9.23 -8.16 -18.78
N VAL A 20 9.57 -8.40 -17.52
CA VAL A 20 10.78 -7.91 -16.89
C VAL A 20 11.68 -9.11 -16.63
N VAL A 21 12.84 -9.11 -17.28
CA VAL A 21 13.89 -10.09 -17.00
C VAL A 21 14.70 -9.62 -15.81
N ALA A 22 14.78 -10.44 -14.80
CA ALA A 22 15.43 -10.09 -13.56
C ALA A 22 16.39 -11.21 -13.09
N ARG A 23 17.48 -10.80 -12.48
CA ARG A 23 18.44 -11.70 -11.85
C ARG A 23 18.13 -11.85 -10.37
N VAL A 24 18.12 -13.09 -9.87
CA VAL A 24 17.94 -13.38 -8.45
C VAL A 24 19.18 -12.95 -7.68
N ARG A 25 19.01 -11.99 -6.78
CA ARG A 25 20.05 -11.54 -5.83
C ARG A 25 20.01 -12.34 -4.54
N ARG A 26 18.81 -12.57 -4.01
CA ARG A 26 18.56 -13.42 -2.85
C ARG A 26 17.45 -14.40 -3.20
N ALA A 27 17.77 -15.70 -3.10
CA ALA A 27 16.83 -16.77 -3.34
C ALA A 27 15.98 -17.07 -2.10
N GLY A 28 14.77 -17.58 -2.32
CA GLY A 28 13.85 -18.02 -1.27
C GLY A 28 12.67 -18.76 -1.87
N GLN A 29 11.82 -19.30 -1.01
CA GLN A 29 10.57 -19.91 -1.45
C GLN A 29 9.49 -18.85 -1.63
N ILE A 30 8.77 -18.94 -2.74
CA ILE A 30 7.60 -18.13 -3.03
C ILE A 30 6.40 -19.04 -3.24
N SER A 31 5.23 -18.55 -2.91
CA SER A 31 3.94 -19.21 -3.16
C SER A 31 3.00 -18.24 -3.85
N ASP A 32 1.85 -18.76 -4.28
CA ASP A 32 0.83 -17.95 -4.93
C ASP A 32 0.35 -16.79 -4.03
N ARG A 33 -0.04 -15.69 -4.66
CA ARG A 33 -0.63 -14.50 -4.03
C ARG A 33 0.27 -13.80 -3.02
N LYS A 34 1.58 -13.89 -3.16
CA LYS A 34 2.53 -13.12 -2.36
C LYS A 34 2.72 -11.71 -2.90
N GLY A 35 2.95 -10.77 -1.98
CA GLY A 35 3.19 -9.38 -2.32
C GLY A 35 4.44 -9.18 -3.18
N VAL A 36 4.35 -8.19 -4.06
CA VAL A 36 5.47 -7.68 -4.86
C VAL A 36 5.71 -6.24 -4.46
N HIS A 37 6.94 -5.92 -4.06
CA HIS A 37 7.34 -4.57 -3.70
C HIS A 37 8.36 -4.05 -4.71
N LEU A 38 8.12 -2.83 -5.17
CA LEU A 38 8.94 -2.11 -6.15
C LEU A 38 9.35 -0.75 -5.57
N PRO A 39 10.23 -0.70 -4.55
CA PRO A 39 10.53 0.52 -3.79
C PRO A 39 11.15 1.64 -4.65
N ASP A 40 11.84 1.26 -5.73
CA ASP A 40 12.47 2.21 -6.65
C ASP A 40 11.54 2.62 -7.82
N SER A 41 10.26 2.19 -7.78
CA SER A 41 9.27 2.48 -8.82
C SER A 41 8.20 3.42 -8.31
N ASN A 42 7.87 4.41 -9.12
CA ASN A 42 6.79 5.34 -8.79
C ASN A 42 5.43 4.76 -9.24
N LEU A 43 4.95 3.77 -8.48
CA LEU A 43 3.63 3.19 -8.71
C LEU A 43 2.56 4.11 -8.12
N THR A 44 1.66 4.57 -8.96
CA THR A 44 0.46 5.29 -8.54
C THR A 44 -0.74 4.35 -8.55
N PHE A 45 -1.43 4.27 -7.43
CA PHE A 45 -2.72 3.60 -7.32
C PHE A 45 -3.79 4.67 -7.19
N ASP A 46 -4.90 4.48 -7.88
CA ASP A 46 -6.05 5.39 -7.74
C ASP A 46 -6.99 4.83 -6.68
N LEU A 47 -6.77 5.25 -5.43
CA LEU A 47 -7.62 4.88 -4.30
C LEU A 47 -8.80 5.86 -4.16
N PRO A 48 -9.98 5.34 -3.77
CA PRO A 48 -10.35 3.93 -3.66
C PRO A 48 -10.57 3.27 -5.03
N THR A 49 -10.09 2.04 -5.18
CA THR A 49 -10.37 1.22 -6.37
C THR A 49 -11.86 0.86 -6.45
N PRO A 50 -12.37 0.36 -7.60
CA PRO A 50 -13.75 -0.14 -7.68
C PRO A 50 -14.05 -1.21 -6.62
N GLN A 51 -13.12 -2.12 -6.35
CA GLN A 51 -13.26 -3.15 -5.33
C GLN A 51 -13.28 -2.56 -3.91
N ASP A 52 -12.48 -1.54 -3.64
CA ASP A 52 -12.51 -0.86 -2.34
C ASP A 52 -13.87 -0.20 -2.09
N ARG A 53 -14.51 0.36 -3.12
CA ARG A 53 -15.86 0.94 -3.00
C ARG A 53 -16.90 -0.10 -2.61
N GLU A 54 -16.83 -1.31 -3.17
CA GLU A 54 -17.70 -2.43 -2.78
C GLU A 54 -17.44 -2.85 -1.33
N HIS A 55 -16.17 -2.95 -0.91
CA HIS A 55 -15.80 -3.27 0.47
C HIS A 55 -16.24 -2.19 1.47
N ILE A 56 -16.12 -0.91 1.10
CA ILE A 56 -16.60 0.21 1.94
C ILE A 56 -18.12 0.14 2.11
N ALA A 57 -18.85 -0.12 1.03
CA ALA A 57 -20.31 -0.27 1.09
C ALA A 57 -20.71 -1.44 2.02
N LEU A 58 -20.05 -2.59 1.87
CA LEU A 58 -20.26 -3.76 2.73
C LEU A 58 -19.92 -3.46 4.20
N ALA A 59 -18.80 -2.77 4.46
CA ALA A 59 -18.40 -2.40 5.81
C ALA A 59 -19.46 -1.53 6.51
N ARG A 60 -20.04 -0.58 5.78
CA ARG A 60 -21.14 0.26 6.29
C ARG A 60 -22.41 -0.55 6.57
N GLU A 61 -22.75 -1.48 5.67
CA GLU A 61 -23.90 -2.38 5.85
C GLU A 61 -23.73 -3.27 7.10
N LEU A 62 -22.52 -3.75 7.34
CA LEU A 62 -22.17 -4.56 8.51
C LEU A 62 -22.05 -3.76 9.81
N GLY A 63 -22.06 -2.44 9.76
CA GLY A 63 -21.97 -1.55 10.93
C GLY A 63 -20.62 -1.60 11.63
N VAL A 64 -19.52 -1.68 10.86
CA VAL A 64 -18.17 -1.60 11.45
C VAL A 64 -17.88 -0.17 11.95
N ASP A 65 -17.03 -0.04 12.95
CA ASP A 65 -16.70 1.26 13.56
C ASP A 65 -15.59 1.99 12.82
N MET A 66 -14.68 1.25 12.17
CA MET A 66 -13.51 1.85 11.53
C MET A 66 -13.04 1.09 10.29
N LEU A 67 -12.33 1.81 9.41
CA LEU A 67 -11.68 1.29 8.22
C LEU A 67 -10.17 1.52 8.28
N GLY A 68 -9.39 0.45 8.09
CA GLY A 68 -7.97 0.54 7.82
C GLY A 68 -7.72 0.68 6.32
N ILE A 69 -7.13 1.80 5.90
CA ILE A 69 -6.87 2.12 4.49
C ILE A 69 -5.43 1.75 4.16
N SER A 70 -5.23 0.72 3.36
CA SER A 70 -3.90 0.29 2.91
C SER A 70 -3.40 1.13 1.73
N PHE A 71 -2.08 1.21 1.59
CA PHE A 71 -1.37 1.86 0.48
C PHE A 71 -1.65 3.34 0.30
N VAL A 72 -2.11 4.04 1.34
CA VAL A 72 -2.29 5.49 1.31
C VAL A 72 -0.98 6.16 0.92
N SER A 73 -1.06 7.13 0.00
CA SER A 73 0.08 7.90 -0.48
C SER A 73 -0.10 9.40 -0.24
N ARG A 74 -1.35 9.88 -0.16
CA ARG A 74 -1.68 11.30 -0.02
C ARG A 74 -3.05 11.50 0.63
N ALA A 75 -3.28 12.71 1.14
CA ALA A 75 -4.51 13.09 1.84
C ALA A 75 -5.78 12.91 1.00
N GLU A 76 -5.72 13.28 -0.29
CA GLU A 76 -6.86 13.23 -1.20
C GLU A 76 -7.44 11.81 -1.37
N GLU A 77 -6.64 10.79 -1.12
CA GLU A 77 -7.10 9.38 -1.14
C GLU A 77 -7.97 9.09 0.09
N VAL A 78 -7.58 9.63 1.26
CA VAL A 78 -8.36 9.54 2.50
C VAL A 78 -9.66 10.33 2.36
N ASP A 79 -9.59 11.56 1.82
CA ASP A 79 -10.76 12.41 1.62
C ASP A 79 -11.81 11.74 0.73
N ARG A 80 -11.39 11.11 -0.38
CA ARG A 80 -12.29 10.35 -1.26
C ARG A 80 -12.95 9.15 -0.57
N ILE A 81 -12.27 8.52 0.38
CA ILE A 81 -12.85 7.43 1.18
C ILE A 81 -13.79 8.01 2.25
N ARG A 82 -13.46 9.17 2.82
CA ARG A 82 -14.32 9.92 3.74
C ARG A 82 -15.67 10.25 3.11
N ASP A 83 -15.68 10.69 1.84
CA ASP A 83 -16.91 10.98 1.09
C ASP A 83 -17.81 9.75 0.95
N LEU A 84 -17.23 8.55 0.89
CA LEU A 84 -17.97 7.28 0.80
C LEU A 84 -18.41 6.73 2.16
N ALA A 85 -17.68 7.06 3.22
CA ALA A 85 -17.88 6.55 4.57
C ALA A 85 -17.71 7.66 5.62
N PRO A 86 -18.58 8.68 5.62
CA PRO A 86 -18.44 9.85 6.51
C PRO A 86 -18.58 9.49 7.98
N ASP A 87 -19.26 8.39 8.29
CA ASP A 87 -19.60 7.98 9.66
C ASP A 87 -18.53 7.04 10.27
N LEU A 88 -17.56 6.59 9.49
CA LEU A 88 -16.54 5.64 9.95
C LEU A 88 -15.23 6.32 10.33
N ILE A 89 -14.57 5.78 11.35
CA ILE A 89 -13.21 6.17 11.72
C ILE A 89 -12.24 5.67 10.65
N LEU A 90 -11.46 6.56 10.05
CA LEU A 90 -10.51 6.23 9.01
C LEU A 90 -9.09 6.16 9.58
N VAL A 91 -8.47 4.98 9.52
CA VAL A 91 -7.09 4.75 9.94
C VAL A 91 -6.21 4.57 8.71
N ALA A 92 -5.39 5.56 8.39
CA ALA A 92 -4.46 5.47 7.26
C ALA A 92 -3.25 4.59 7.63
N LYS A 93 -2.99 3.57 6.82
CA LYS A 93 -1.83 2.70 7.00
C LYS A 93 -0.64 3.27 6.25
N ILE A 94 0.41 3.57 7.00
CA ILE A 94 1.66 4.11 6.46
C ILE A 94 2.56 2.93 6.11
N GLU A 95 2.59 2.60 4.82
CA GLU A 95 3.21 1.41 4.25
C GLU A 95 4.28 1.76 3.21
N ARG A 96 4.27 3.01 2.72
CA ARG A 96 5.10 3.45 1.60
C ARG A 96 5.93 4.68 1.95
N ARG A 97 7.09 4.83 1.29
CA ARG A 97 7.95 6.02 1.43
C ARG A 97 7.18 7.31 1.15
N VAL A 98 6.40 7.34 0.06
CA VAL A 98 5.60 8.51 -0.32
C VAL A 98 4.58 8.90 0.76
N ALA A 99 4.05 7.93 1.52
CA ALA A 99 3.17 8.24 2.64
C ALA A 99 3.91 8.91 3.81
N VAL A 100 5.18 8.54 4.03
CA VAL A 100 6.03 9.23 5.03
C VAL A 100 6.34 10.66 4.61
N GLU A 101 6.61 10.89 3.33
CA GLU A 101 6.84 12.22 2.76
C GLU A 101 5.61 13.14 2.90
N ASN A 102 4.41 12.56 2.78
CA ASN A 102 3.12 13.26 2.89
C ASN A 102 2.44 13.07 4.26
N LEU A 103 3.18 12.60 5.28
CA LEU A 103 2.62 12.17 6.57
C LEU A 103 1.73 13.23 7.24
N ARG A 104 2.15 14.48 7.17
CA ARG A 104 1.42 15.59 7.80
C ARG A 104 0.02 15.76 7.19
N SER A 105 -0.07 15.83 5.87
CA SER A 105 -1.36 16.00 5.20
C SER A 105 -2.26 14.77 5.37
N ILE A 106 -1.68 13.57 5.36
CA ILE A 106 -2.43 12.33 5.63
C ILE A 106 -2.98 12.33 7.07
N LEU A 107 -2.18 12.78 8.05
CA LEU A 107 -2.61 12.88 9.45
C LEU A 107 -3.76 13.88 9.65
N GLU A 108 -3.75 14.98 8.87
CA GLU A 108 -4.82 15.99 8.93
C GLU A 108 -6.14 15.46 8.31
N ALA A 109 -6.09 14.52 7.35
CA ALA A 109 -7.25 13.95 6.68
C ALA A 109 -7.82 12.69 7.38
N ALA A 110 -6.98 11.91 8.05
CA ALA A 110 -7.34 10.67 8.73
C ALA A 110 -7.66 10.88 10.21
N ASP A 111 -8.45 9.99 10.80
CA ASP A 111 -8.72 10.00 12.26
C ASP A 111 -7.60 9.33 13.05
N GLY A 112 -6.80 8.49 12.39
CA GLY A 112 -5.68 7.80 12.99
C GLY A 112 -4.68 7.29 11.96
N LEU A 113 -3.51 6.91 12.44
CA LEU A 113 -2.45 6.31 11.62
C LEU A 113 -2.06 4.94 12.17
N MET A 114 -1.73 4.03 11.25
CA MET A 114 -1.09 2.74 11.56
C MET A 114 0.23 2.66 10.82
N VAL A 115 1.33 2.56 11.54
CA VAL A 115 2.64 2.31 10.94
C VAL A 115 2.77 0.81 10.66
N ALA A 116 2.63 0.43 9.40
CA ALA A 116 2.75 -0.96 8.94
C ALA A 116 4.24 -1.30 8.77
N ARG A 117 4.91 -1.66 9.87
CA ARG A 117 6.37 -1.83 9.95
C ARG A 117 6.92 -2.85 8.95
N GLY A 118 6.15 -3.91 8.64
CA GLY A 118 6.54 -4.93 7.66
C GLY A 118 6.71 -4.34 6.27
N ASP A 119 5.66 -3.74 5.74
CA ASP A 119 5.64 -3.16 4.39
C ASP A 119 6.56 -1.94 4.29
N LEU A 120 6.48 -1.04 5.28
CA LEU A 120 7.31 0.16 5.31
C LEU A 120 8.81 -0.18 5.40
N GLY A 121 9.18 -1.23 6.14
CA GLY A 121 10.57 -1.69 6.23
C GLY A 121 11.14 -2.26 4.94
N VAL A 122 10.28 -2.78 4.05
CA VAL A 122 10.66 -3.21 2.70
C VAL A 122 10.84 -2.00 1.77
N GLU A 123 9.97 -1.02 1.88
CA GLU A 123 10.01 0.23 1.09
C GLU A 123 11.16 1.17 1.51
N MET A 124 11.35 1.31 2.80
CA MET A 124 12.40 2.14 3.39
C MET A 124 13.51 1.23 3.90
N ARG A 125 14.57 1.06 3.12
CA ARG A 125 15.77 0.36 3.61
C ARG A 125 16.24 1.06 4.89
N LEU A 126 16.04 0.39 6.02
CA LEU A 126 16.68 0.79 7.26
C LEU A 126 18.18 0.43 7.11
N GLU A 127 19.01 1.44 6.95
CA GLU A 127 20.47 1.30 6.96
C GLU A 127 20.95 0.97 8.37
#